data_dae3e8eff60d13270ea3270ab6ac261a
#
_entry.id   dae3e8eff60d13270ea3270ab6ac261a
#
_cell.length_a   1.000
_cell.length_b   1.000
_cell.length_c   1.000
_cell.angle_alpha   90.00
_cell.angle_beta   90.00
_cell.angle_gamma   90.00
#
_symmetry.space_group_name_H-M   'P 1'
#
loop_
_entity.id
_entity.type
_entity.pdbx_description
1 polymer ?
#
loop_
_entity_poly.entity_id
_entity_poly.type
_entity_poly.pdbx_seq_one_letter_code
_entity_poly.pdbx_strand_id
1 'polypeptide(L)'
;MDRGRKDRLDRDQQILDRLAKIEHKVDSIEQTNAFALRAEADKHFAEVKKIFGRSLRRAQVYLAADGARSVQELAEHLGMQRQNIGPDLKRLGEEGLLELVDSQSNRDIWAKKPVDRTLRITPFLCREFSLQKNGLQQKVAKKTTRRKPRQ
;
A
#
# COMPACT_ATOMS: atom_id res chain seq x y z
N MET A 1 55.45 14.09 3.74
CA MET A 1 54.32 13.43 4.45
C MET A 1 52.91 13.82 3.94
N ASP A 2 52.79 14.77 3.03
CA ASP A 2 51.47 15.21 2.52
C ASP A 2 50.89 14.40 1.34
N ARG A 3 51.71 13.65 0.61
CA ARG A 3 51.22 12.89 -0.55
C ARG A 3 50.17 11.80 -0.20
N GLY A 4 50.40 11.08 0.86
CA GLY A 4 49.46 10.00 1.24
C GLY A 4 48.08 10.48 1.77
N ARG A 5 48.00 11.71 2.25
CA ARG A 5 46.73 12.31 2.71
C ARG A 5 45.91 12.82 1.51
N LYS A 6 46.60 13.38 0.52
CA LYS A 6 45.97 13.85 -0.72
C LYS A 6 45.42 12.69 -1.56
N ASP A 7 46.16 11.60 -1.67
CA ASP A 7 45.73 10.40 -2.40
C ASP A 7 44.50 9.73 -1.77
N ARG A 8 44.34 9.81 -0.45
CA ARG A 8 43.14 9.32 0.25
C ARG A 8 41.94 10.21 -0.03
N LEU A 9 42.07 11.50 0.06
CA LEU A 9 41.02 12.47 -0.22
C LEU A 9 40.52 12.35 -1.67
N ASP A 10 41.43 12.16 -2.62
CA ASP A 10 41.05 11.98 -4.03
C ASP A 10 40.29 10.67 -4.25
N ARG A 11 40.64 9.59 -3.56
CA ARG A 11 39.89 8.32 -3.60
C ARG A 11 38.50 8.44 -2.99
N ASP A 12 38.39 9.07 -1.84
CA ASP A 12 37.12 9.29 -1.16
C ASP A 12 36.20 10.14 -2.03
N GLN A 13 36.71 11.16 -2.68
CA GLN A 13 35.96 11.99 -3.62
C GLN A 13 35.46 11.18 -4.83
N GLN A 14 36.30 10.31 -5.39
CA GLN A 14 35.93 9.44 -6.49
C GLN A 14 34.83 8.44 -6.09
N ILE A 15 34.85 7.92 -4.85
CA ILE A 15 33.81 7.04 -4.34
C ILE A 15 32.50 7.80 -4.19
N LEU A 16 32.51 9.01 -3.63
CA LEU A 16 31.32 9.85 -3.50
C LEU A 16 30.72 10.19 -4.87
N ASP A 17 31.53 10.52 -5.85
CA ASP A 17 31.07 10.81 -7.23
C ASP A 17 30.41 9.57 -7.88
N ARG A 18 30.96 8.39 -7.65
CA ARG A 18 30.37 7.14 -8.13
C ARG A 18 29.05 6.83 -7.45
N LEU A 19 28.96 7.02 -6.13
CA LEU A 19 27.71 6.84 -5.38
C LEU A 19 26.61 7.79 -5.87
N ALA A 20 26.94 9.07 -6.06
CA ALA A 20 25.99 10.05 -6.61
C ALA A 20 25.47 9.65 -8.01
N LYS A 21 26.34 9.11 -8.87
CA LYS A 21 25.93 8.60 -10.19
C LYS A 21 25.03 7.37 -10.10
N ILE A 22 25.27 6.47 -9.14
CA ILE A 22 24.45 5.29 -8.92
C ILE A 22 23.07 5.72 -8.40
N GLU A 23 23.02 6.61 -7.42
CA GLU A 23 21.76 7.16 -6.90
C GLU A 23 20.93 7.79 -8.02
N HIS A 24 21.52 8.63 -8.84
CA HIS A 24 20.84 9.23 -9.98
C HIS A 24 20.30 8.20 -10.98
N LYS A 25 21.05 7.11 -11.22
CA LYS A 25 20.58 6.03 -12.10
C LYS A 25 19.40 5.27 -11.49
N VAL A 26 19.44 5.00 -10.19
CA VAL A 26 18.36 4.34 -9.46
C VAL A 26 17.09 5.19 -9.52
N ASP A 27 17.19 6.48 -9.23
CA ASP A 27 16.07 7.43 -9.32
C ASP A 27 15.47 7.47 -10.73
N SER A 28 16.30 7.47 -11.75
CA SER A 28 15.87 7.45 -13.16
C SER A 28 15.13 6.16 -13.52
N ILE A 29 15.58 4.99 -13.03
CA ILE A 29 14.93 3.71 -13.23
C ILE A 29 13.58 3.69 -12.52
N GLU A 30 13.50 4.16 -11.29
CA GLU A 30 12.25 4.25 -10.54
C GLU A 30 11.24 5.15 -11.21
N GLN A 31 11.66 6.31 -11.71
CA GLN A 31 10.80 7.22 -12.47
C GLN A 31 10.30 6.60 -13.78
N THR A 32 11.16 5.90 -14.51
CA THR A 32 10.80 5.22 -15.76
C THR A 32 9.80 4.10 -15.49
N ASN A 33 9.99 3.31 -14.44
CA ASN A 33 9.06 2.26 -14.05
C ASN A 33 7.69 2.83 -13.62
N ALA A 34 7.69 3.91 -12.86
CA ALA A 34 6.46 4.59 -12.47
C ALA A 34 5.70 5.16 -13.68
N PHE A 35 6.43 5.69 -14.66
CA PHE A 35 5.84 6.18 -15.91
C PHE A 35 5.24 5.05 -16.75
N ALA A 36 5.97 3.93 -16.91
CA ALA A 36 5.47 2.75 -17.62
C ALA A 36 4.21 2.18 -16.97
N LEU A 37 4.18 2.08 -15.64
CA LEU A 37 3.01 1.63 -14.90
C LEU A 37 1.82 2.57 -15.08
N ARG A 38 2.05 3.89 -15.14
CA ARG A 38 0.97 4.86 -15.41
C ARG A 38 0.42 4.75 -16.83
N ALA A 39 1.27 4.48 -17.82
CA ALA A 39 0.85 4.29 -19.22
C ALA A 39 -0.03 3.04 -19.38
N GLU A 40 0.20 2.00 -18.56
CA GLU A 40 -0.61 0.78 -18.53
C GLU A 40 -1.66 0.77 -17.40
N ALA A 41 -1.82 1.89 -16.70
CA ALA A 41 -2.66 1.98 -15.50
C ALA A 41 -4.10 1.52 -15.73
N ASP A 42 -4.68 1.78 -16.88
CA ASP A 42 -6.06 1.39 -17.19
C ASP A 42 -6.22 -0.13 -17.26
N LYS A 43 -5.24 -0.83 -17.84
CA LYS A 43 -5.24 -2.30 -17.89
C LYS A 43 -5.09 -2.90 -16.49
N HIS A 44 -4.11 -2.43 -15.74
CA HIS A 44 -3.86 -2.89 -14.37
C HIS A 44 -5.02 -2.54 -13.44
N PHE A 45 -5.64 -1.39 -13.66
CA PHE A 45 -6.79 -0.98 -12.87
C PHE A 45 -8.02 -1.86 -13.11
N ALA A 46 -8.24 -2.31 -14.35
CA ALA A 46 -9.27 -3.28 -14.66
C ALA A 46 -9.06 -4.62 -13.96
N GLU A 47 -7.81 -5.09 -13.87
CA GLU A 47 -7.44 -6.29 -13.11
C GLU A 47 -7.67 -6.11 -11.60
N VAL A 48 -7.28 -4.96 -11.04
CA VAL A 48 -7.55 -4.63 -9.64
C VAL A 48 -9.04 -4.65 -9.34
N LYS A 49 -9.87 -4.07 -10.21
CA LYS A 49 -11.32 -4.14 -10.06
C LYS A 49 -11.86 -5.57 -10.04
N LYS A 50 -11.29 -6.47 -10.84
CA LYS A 50 -11.67 -7.89 -10.84
C LYS A 50 -11.28 -8.59 -9.54
N ILE A 51 -10.10 -8.27 -8.98
CA ILE A 51 -9.60 -8.87 -7.74
C ILE A 51 -10.54 -8.54 -6.57
N PHE A 52 -10.94 -7.30 -6.44
CA PHE A 52 -11.85 -6.86 -5.38
C PHE A 52 -13.30 -7.18 -5.68
N GLY A 53 -13.74 -7.09 -6.93
CA GLY A 53 -15.10 -7.34 -7.37
C GLY A 53 -16.11 -6.52 -6.54
N ARG A 54 -17.07 -7.20 -5.95
CA ARG A 54 -18.06 -6.63 -5.02
C ARG A 54 -17.78 -6.99 -3.56
N SER A 55 -16.61 -7.53 -3.25
CA SER A 55 -16.28 -7.97 -1.91
C SER A 55 -15.85 -6.81 -1.02
N LEU A 56 -16.79 -6.27 -0.27
CA LEU A 56 -16.54 -5.27 0.77
C LEU A 56 -15.49 -5.77 1.77
N ARG A 57 -15.61 -7.02 2.21
CA ARG A 57 -14.66 -7.63 3.16
C ARG A 57 -13.22 -7.59 2.63
N ARG A 58 -12.99 -7.99 1.38
CA ARG A 58 -11.65 -7.97 0.79
C ARG A 58 -11.07 -6.57 0.70
N ALA A 59 -11.89 -5.58 0.34
CA ALA A 59 -11.50 -4.18 0.34
C ALA A 59 -11.12 -3.69 1.75
N GLN A 60 -11.91 -4.05 2.77
CA GLN A 60 -11.62 -3.70 4.16
C GLN A 60 -10.32 -4.32 4.65
N VAL A 61 -10.09 -5.60 4.36
CA VAL A 61 -8.86 -6.32 4.72
C VAL A 61 -7.65 -5.67 4.06
N TYR A 62 -7.73 -5.34 2.78
CA TYR A 62 -6.66 -4.66 2.06
C TYR A 62 -6.31 -3.30 2.69
N LEU A 63 -7.33 -2.48 2.94
CA LEU A 63 -7.14 -1.14 3.51
C LEU A 63 -6.54 -1.18 4.92
N ALA A 64 -6.92 -2.16 5.72
CA ALA A 64 -6.44 -2.32 7.09
C ALA A 64 -5.02 -2.92 7.19
N ALA A 65 -4.51 -3.55 6.13
CA ALA A 65 -3.17 -4.14 6.08
C ALA A 65 -2.10 -3.05 5.95
N ASP A 66 -1.66 -2.51 7.07
CA ASP A 66 -0.75 -1.37 7.19
C ASP A 66 0.71 -1.73 7.50
N GLY A 67 1.02 -3.02 7.63
CA GLY A 67 2.35 -3.50 7.98
C GLY A 67 2.67 -3.48 9.48
N ALA A 68 1.70 -3.15 10.32
CA ALA A 68 1.86 -3.08 11.77
C ALA A 68 0.97 -4.09 12.52
N ARG A 69 -0.17 -4.47 11.96
CA ARG A 69 -1.13 -5.37 12.60
C ARG A 69 -0.93 -6.82 12.16
N SER A 70 -0.96 -7.74 13.12
CA SER A 70 -1.06 -9.18 12.85
C SER A 70 -2.45 -9.54 12.32
N VAL A 71 -2.62 -10.75 11.81
CA VAL A 71 -3.92 -11.24 11.31
C VAL A 71 -4.98 -11.20 12.42
N GLN A 72 -4.61 -11.53 13.65
CA GLN A 72 -5.52 -11.43 14.80
C GLN A 72 -5.94 -9.99 15.09
N GLU A 73 -4.97 -9.07 15.09
CA GLU A 73 -5.22 -7.64 15.32
C GLU A 73 -6.06 -7.02 14.19
N LEU A 74 -5.88 -7.47 12.94
CA LEU A 74 -6.73 -7.08 11.81
C LEU A 74 -8.18 -7.56 12.00
N ALA A 75 -8.35 -8.81 12.46
CA ALA A 75 -9.67 -9.37 12.74
C ALA A 75 -10.41 -8.56 13.82
N GLU A 76 -9.73 -8.23 14.89
CA GLU A 76 -10.27 -7.40 15.97
C GLU A 76 -10.60 -5.97 15.49
N HIS A 77 -9.69 -5.35 14.73
CA HIS A 77 -9.89 -4.01 14.18
C HIS A 77 -11.11 -3.93 13.26
N LEU A 78 -11.32 -4.94 12.41
CA LEU A 78 -12.42 -5.00 11.46
C LEU A 78 -13.70 -5.62 12.04
N GLY A 79 -13.66 -6.17 13.23
CA GLY A 79 -14.79 -6.89 13.83
C GLY A 79 -15.14 -8.17 13.06
N MET A 80 -14.16 -8.86 12.50
CA MET A 80 -14.31 -10.07 11.70
C MET A 80 -13.63 -11.26 12.34
N GLN A 81 -14.03 -12.47 11.93
CA GLN A 81 -13.36 -13.68 12.37
C GLN A 81 -12.04 -13.87 11.60
N ARG A 82 -10.98 -14.29 12.31
CA ARG A 82 -9.66 -14.54 11.73
C ARG A 82 -9.70 -15.48 10.53
N GLN A 83 -10.51 -16.52 10.59
CA GLN A 83 -10.67 -17.49 9.51
C GLN A 83 -11.20 -16.90 8.20
N ASN A 84 -11.88 -15.76 8.25
CA ASN A 84 -12.40 -15.06 7.07
C ASN A 84 -11.36 -14.09 6.46
N ILE A 85 -10.41 -13.64 7.25
CA ILE A 85 -9.39 -12.67 6.84
C ILE A 85 -8.19 -13.35 6.20
N GLY A 86 -7.73 -14.47 6.76
CA GLY A 86 -6.55 -15.19 6.28
C GLY A 86 -6.58 -15.53 4.79
N PRO A 87 -7.64 -16.11 4.25
CA PRO A 87 -7.77 -16.40 2.81
C PRO A 87 -7.72 -15.16 1.93
N ASP A 88 -8.33 -14.05 2.35
CA ASP A 88 -8.30 -12.79 1.59
C ASP A 88 -6.89 -12.17 1.58
N LEU A 89 -6.17 -12.19 2.71
CA LEU A 89 -4.77 -11.74 2.77
C LEU A 89 -3.88 -12.57 1.85
N LYS A 90 -4.01 -13.88 1.88
CA LYS A 90 -3.23 -14.79 1.04
C LYS A 90 -3.51 -14.56 -0.43
N ARG A 91 -4.78 -14.41 -0.82
CA ARG A 91 -5.16 -14.12 -2.19
C ARG A 91 -4.61 -12.77 -2.66
N LEU A 92 -4.72 -11.73 -1.86
CA LEU A 92 -4.15 -10.41 -2.17
C LEU A 92 -2.61 -10.45 -2.28
N GLY A 93 -1.95 -11.30 -1.50
CA GLY A 93 -0.52 -11.56 -1.62
C GLY A 93 -0.16 -12.27 -2.93
N GLU A 94 -0.92 -13.29 -3.33
CA GLU A 94 -0.73 -14.03 -4.60
C GLU A 94 -0.96 -13.11 -5.81
N GLU A 95 -1.91 -12.19 -5.75
CA GLU A 95 -2.17 -11.19 -6.79
C GLU A 95 -1.15 -10.03 -6.80
N GLY A 96 -0.18 -10.03 -5.90
CA GLY A 96 0.90 -9.05 -5.87
C GLY A 96 0.52 -7.68 -5.29
N LEU A 97 -0.57 -7.58 -4.54
CA LEU A 97 -1.03 -6.33 -3.92
C LEU A 97 -0.55 -6.17 -2.49
N LEU A 98 -0.35 -7.28 -1.77
CA LEU A 98 0.19 -7.32 -0.42
C LEU A 98 1.48 -8.13 -0.36
N GLU A 99 2.30 -7.84 0.64
CA GLU A 99 3.50 -8.61 0.96
C GLU A 99 3.53 -8.98 2.44
N LEU A 100 4.07 -10.16 2.73
CA LEU A 100 4.31 -10.60 4.09
C LEU A 100 5.59 -9.95 4.61
N VAL A 101 5.45 -9.05 5.57
CA VAL A 101 6.57 -8.26 6.11
C VAL A 101 7.26 -9.00 7.25
N ASP A 102 6.48 -9.69 8.08
CA ASP A 102 6.97 -10.44 9.24
C ASP A 102 6.13 -11.70 9.44
N SER A 103 6.80 -12.81 9.76
CA SER A 103 6.19 -14.12 10.01
C SER A 103 6.74 -14.78 11.26
N GLN A 104 7.14 -14.00 12.26
CA GLN A 104 7.68 -14.53 13.50
C GLN A 104 6.57 -15.01 14.45
N SER A 105 6.77 -16.20 15.02
CA SER A 105 5.95 -16.72 16.13
C SER A 105 4.43 -16.76 15.87
N ASN A 106 3.98 -17.22 14.70
CA ASN A 106 2.57 -17.26 14.29
C ASN A 106 1.90 -15.88 14.14
N ARG A 107 2.68 -14.82 14.07
CA ARG A 107 2.20 -13.46 13.83
C ARG A 107 2.57 -13.04 12.41
N ASP A 108 1.70 -13.33 11.47
CA ASP A 108 1.85 -12.85 10.10
C ASP A 108 1.41 -11.38 10.02
N ILE A 109 2.30 -10.54 9.51
CA ILE A 109 2.05 -9.11 9.30
C ILE A 109 2.14 -8.82 7.82
N TRP A 110 1.08 -8.27 7.27
CA TRP A 110 0.93 -7.93 5.86
C TRP A 110 0.97 -6.42 5.63
N ALA A 111 1.60 -6.00 4.56
CA ALA A 111 1.67 -4.61 4.13
C ALA A 111 1.33 -4.44 2.66
N LYS A 112 0.89 -3.26 2.27
CA LYS A 112 0.64 -2.89 0.88
C LYS A 112 1.96 -2.76 0.13
N LYS A 113 2.01 -3.30 -1.08
CA LYS A 113 3.14 -3.08 -2.00
C LYS A 113 3.11 -1.66 -2.59
N PRO A 114 4.25 -1.16 -3.12
CA PRO A 114 4.33 0.16 -3.77
C PRO A 114 3.34 0.38 -4.91
N VAL A 115 2.83 -0.69 -5.53
CA VAL A 115 1.77 -0.64 -6.55
C VAL A 115 0.50 0.09 -6.07
N ASP A 116 0.20 0.06 -4.79
CA ASP A 116 -0.91 0.79 -4.20
C ASP A 116 -0.84 2.30 -4.49
N ARG A 117 0.33 2.89 -4.32
CA ARG A 117 0.55 4.31 -4.58
C ARG A 117 0.52 4.62 -6.08
N THR A 118 1.11 3.78 -6.89
CA THR A 118 1.21 3.98 -8.34
C THR A 118 -0.15 3.91 -9.02
N LEU A 119 -0.98 2.94 -8.66
CA LEU A 119 -2.31 2.73 -9.21
C LEU A 119 -3.42 3.43 -8.40
N ARG A 120 -3.08 4.07 -7.29
CA ARG A 120 -4.05 4.72 -6.37
C ARG A 120 -5.18 3.80 -5.93
N ILE A 121 -4.83 2.58 -5.54
CA ILE A 121 -5.79 1.54 -5.16
C ILE A 121 -6.54 1.95 -3.88
N THR A 122 -5.84 2.43 -2.87
CA THR A 122 -6.45 2.87 -1.60
C THR A 122 -7.51 3.95 -1.80
N PRO A 123 -7.25 5.07 -2.52
CA PRO A 123 -8.29 6.07 -2.79
C PRO A 123 -9.48 5.52 -3.58
N PHE A 124 -9.23 4.62 -4.53
CA PHE A 124 -10.27 3.98 -5.31
C PHE A 124 -11.21 3.14 -4.43
N LEU A 125 -10.66 2.26 -3.58
CA LEU A 125 -11.44 1.41 -2.69
C LEU A 125 -12.24 2.23 -1.66
N CYS A 126 -11.64 3.29 -1.14
CA CYS A 126 -12.33 4.20 -0.22
C CYS A 126 -13.58 4.83 -0.86
N ARG A 127 -13.51 5.20 -2.13
CA ARG A 127 -14.66 5.77 -2.86
C ARG A 127 -15.68 4.72 -3.25
N GLU A 128 -15.22 3.61 -3.82
CA GLU A 128 -16.09 2.55 -4.35
C GLU A 128 -16.92 1.88 -3.25
N PHE A 129 -16.32 1.63 -2.10
CA PHE A 129 -16.95 0.93 -0.99
C PHE A 129 -17.36 1.84 0.18
N SER A 130 -17.19 3.16 0.06
CA SER A 130 -17.47 4.12 1.14
C SER A 130 -16.73 3.79 2.44
N LEU A 131 -15.43 3.50 2.33
CA LEU A 131 -14.56 3.11 3.43
C LEU A 131 -13.59 4.22 3.83
N GLN A 132 -13.11 4.16 5.06
CA GLN A 132 -11.98 4.93 5.54
C GLN A 132 -10.66 4.26 5.12
N LYS A 133 -9.56 4.98 5.16
CA LYS A 133 -8.22 4.44 4.83
C LYS A 133 -7.78 3.25 5.69
N ASN A 134 -8.35 3.10 6.87
CA ASN A 134 -8.11 1.98 7.78
C ASN A 134 -9.04 0.78 7.56
N GLY A 135 -9.88 0.80 6.54
CA GLY A 135 -10.82 -0.27 6.20
C GLY A 135 -12.15 -0.22 6.96
N LEU A 136 -12.33 0.71 7.87
CA LEU A 136 -13.61 0.87 8.58
C LEU A 136 -14.65 1.58 7.70
N GLN A 137 -15.92 1.27 7.93
CA GLN A 137 -17.01 1.95 7.23
C GLN A 137 -17.07 3.43 7.64
N GLN A 138 -17.32 4.30 6.66
CA GLN A 138 -17.62 5.70 6.96
C GLN A 138 -18.95 5.79 7.70
N LYS A 139 -18.97 6.51 8.82
CA LYS A 139 -20.24 6.85 9.47
C LYS A 139 -20.99 7.80 8.54
N VAL A 140 -22.03 7.33 7.91
CA VAL A 140 -22.96 8.18 7.17
C VAL A 140 -23.62 9.09 8.20
N ALA A 141 -23.31 10.39 8.16
CA ALA A 141 -24.04 11.37 8.93
C ALA A 141 -25.51 11.29 8.47
N LYS A 142 -26.39 10.76 9.33
CA LYS A 142 -27.83 10.81 9.10
C LYS A 142 -28.19 12.29 8.97
N LYS A 143 -28.47 12.78 7.75
CA LYS A 143 -29.13 14.04 7.54
C LYS A 143 -30.49 13.93 8.20
N THR A 144 -30.59 14.47 9.39
CA THR A 144 -31.87 14.67 10.05
C THR A 144 -32.62 15.71 9.21
N THR A 145 -33.49 15.23 8.34
CA THR A 145 -34.47 16.06 7.67
C THR A 145 -35.40 16.57 8.77
N ARG A 146 -35.10 17.74 9.31
CA ARG A 146 -36.06 18.50 10.11
C ARG A 146 -37.26 18.79 9.20
N ARG A 147 -38.28 17.95 9.32
CA ARG A 147 -39.63 18.33 8.84
C ARG A 147 -40.04 19.57 9.63
N LYS A 148 -40.13 20.72 8.91
CA LYS A 148 -40.82 21.89 9.44
C LYS A 148 -42.24 21.49 9.73
N PRO A 149 -42.80 21.79 10.93
CA PRO A 149 -44.24 21.69 11.14
C PRO A 149 -44.96 22.70 10.24
N ARG A 150 -45.91 22.23 9.46
CA ARG A 150 -46.87 23.07 8.78
C ARG A 150 -47.73 23.73 9.85
N GLN A 151 -47.71 25.07 9.89
CA GLN A 151 -48.74 25.89 10.48
C GLN A 151 -49.90 26.02 9.49
#